data_c8103daf6e9e5b861122745130623b91
#
_entry.id   c8103daf6e9e5b861122745130623b91
#
_cell.length_a   1.000
_cell.length_b   1.000
_cell.length_c   1.000
_cell.angle_alpha   90.00
_cell.angle_beta   90.00
_cell.angle_gamma   90.00
#
_symmetry.space_group_name_H-M   'P 1'
#
loop_
_entity.id
_entity.type
_entity.pdbx_description
1 polymer ?
#
loop_
_entity_poly.entity_id
_entity_poly.type
_entity_poly.pdbx_seq_one_letter_code
_entity_poly.pdbx_strand_id
1 'polypeptide(L)'
;YLLNAQKVKTILNLTYGADGTTPVTEAEYTDYVNNECYYVETVQFPLVNYSSYSLATDDQKAQIGAIAAQCQAELNEQATAETASNSALYTAAMTYVPEAMAAMGSTMDASQAVYYAASQLYTPSDLSSYGSDEYNNLTDPLDAAGMNHWTTIDLGTTVLVARKIDPFKTYTVDELNSMYDMLTSMKSDEIQSKLYADGAALEHNLNTSAINTYSASKIKKTVK
;
A
#
# COMPACT_ATOMS: atom_id res chain seq x y z
N TYR A 1 13.60 14.77 14.77
CA TYR A 1 13.01 13.98 13.68
C TYR A 1 11.83 14.73 13.02
N LEU A 2 10.80 15.10 13.77
CA LEU A 2 9.60 15.82 13.27
C LEU A 2 9.96 17.13 12.55
N LEU A 3 10.92 17.91 13.06
CA LEU A 3 11.35 19.15 12.43
C LEU A 3 11.98 18.93 11.04
N ASN A 4 12.73 17.84 10.86
CA ASN A 4 13.35 17.52 9.58
C ASN A 4 12.30 17.04 8.55
N ALA A 5 11.34 16.23 8.97
CA ALA A 5 10.22 15.81 8.11
C ALA A 5 9.38 17.00 7.64
N GLN A 6 9.08 17.94 8.54
CA GLN A 6 8.39 19.19 8.20
C GLN A 6 9.18 20.05 7.20
N LYS A 7 10.49 20.15 7.37
CA LYS A 7 11.36 20.90 6.43
C LYS A 7 11.35 20.28 5.04
N VAL A 8 11.48 18.95 4.96
CA VAL A 8 11.43 18.23 3.67
C VAL A 8 10.08 18.47 2.99
N LYS A 9 8.97 18.31 3.71
CA LYS A 9 7.63 18.58 3.19
C LYS A 9 7.47 20.03 2.72
N THR A 10 8.00 20.99 3.44
CA THR A 10 7.99 22.40 3.04
C THR A 10 8.77 22.61 1.74
N ILE A 11 9.97 22.04 1.62
CA ILE A 11 10.79 22.16 0.40
C ILE A 11 10.11 21.48 -0.79
N LEU A 12 9.51 20.30 -0.57
CA LEU A 12 8.72 19.62 -1.60
C LEU A 12 7.60 20.51 -2.13
N ASN A 13 6.80 21.10 -1.25
CA ASN A 13 5.70 22.00 -1.64
C ASN A 13 6.20 23.27 -2.33
N LEU A 14 7.30 23.89 -1.87
CA LEU A 14 7.87 25.07 -2.50
C LEU A 14 8.50 24.77 -3.87
N THR A 15 8.90 23.54 -4.12
CA THR A 15 9.52 23.13 -5.38
C THR A 15 8.49 22.56 -6.35
N TYR A 16 7.70 21.58 -5.91
CA TYR A 16 6.85 20.74 -6.75
C TYR A 16 5.34 20.89 -6.49
N GLY A 17 4.94 21.62 -5.44
CA GLY A 17 3.52 21.91 -5.17
C GLY A 17 2.91 22.79 -6.27
N ALA A 18 1.60 22.98 -6.25
CA ALA A 18 0.85 23.74 -7.25
C ALA A 18 1.40 25.15 -7.50
N ASP A 19 1.87 25.83 -6.44
CA ASP A 19 2.50 27.16 -6.49
C ASP A 19 4.04 27.09 -6.43
N GLY A 20 4.61 25.92 -6.66
CA GLY A 20 6.06 25.68 -6.57
C GLY A 20 6.83 26.22 -7.77
N THR A 21 8.17 26.19 -7.66
CA THR A 21 9.07 26.64 -8.75
C THR A 21 9.06 25.70 -9.96
N THR A 22 8.72 24.43 -9.76
CA THR A 22 8.64 23.38 -10.81
C THR A 22 7.47 22.44 -10.45
N PRO A 23 6.22 22.95 -10.57
CA PRO A 23 5.06 22.19 -10.10
C PRO A 23 4.91 20.88 -10.87
N VAL A 24 4.54 19.81 -10.17
CA VAL A 24 4.12 18.54 -10.78
C VAL A 24 2.79 18.78 -11.49
N THR A 25 2.72 18.38 -12.73
CA THR A 25 1.51 18.52 -13.54
C THR A 25 0.49 17.43 -13.24
N GLU A 26 -0.78 17.69 -13.53
CA GLU A 26 -1.84 16.68 -13.42
C GLU A 26 -1.54 15.43 -14.27
N ALA A 27 -0.92 15.61 -15.44
CA ALA A 27 -0.51 14.51 -16.30
C ALA A 27 0.57 13.63 -15.64
N GLU A 28 1.56 14.23 -14.97
CA GLU A 28 2.59 13.47 -14.23
C GLU A 28 1.99 12.71 -13.05
N TYR A 29 1.05 13.31 -12.30
CA TYR A 29 0.33 12.61 -11.25
C TYR A 29 -0.46 11.41 -11.79
N THR A 30 -1.18 11.62 -12.90
CA THR A 30 -1.98 10.58 -13.54
C THR A 30 -1.09 9.42 -14.01
N ASP A 31 0.02 9.74 -14.65
CA ASP A 31 0.99 8.76 -15.14
C ASP A 31 1.59 7.94 -13.98
N TYR A 32 2.01 8.62 -12.91
CA TYR A 32 2.54 7.95 -11.72
C TYR A 32 1.52 7.01 -11.07
N VAL A 33 0.29 7.46 -10.87
CA VAL A 33 -0.75 6.63 -10.25
C VAL A 33 -1.09 5.41 -11.11
N ASN A 34 -1.18 5.58 -12.42
CA ASN A 34 -1.56 4.49 -13.32
C ASN A 34 -0.45 3.45 -13.50
N ASN A 35 0.81 3.89 -13.52
CA ASN A 35 1.93 3.03 -13.87
C ASN A 35 2.69 2.49 -12.64
N GLU A 36 2.74 3.27 -11.54
CA GLU A 36 3.58 2.95 -10.40
C GLU A 36 2.75 2.55 -9.15
N CYS A 37 1.46 2.89 -9.10
CA CYS A 37 0.62 2.63 -7.95
C CYS A 37 -0.41 1.53 -8.22
N TYR A 38 -0.91 0.94 -7.12
CA TYR A 38 -2.00 -0.02 -7.16
C TYR A 38 -3.15 0.50 -6.31
N TYR A 39 -4.25 0.90 -6.93
CA TYR A 39 -5.49 1.15 -6.22
C TYR A 39 -6.32 -0.13 -6.22
N VAL A 40 -6.46 -0.72 -5.03
CA VAL A 40 -6.99 -2.08 -4.87
C VAL A 40 -8.22 -2.06 -3.99
N GLU A 41 -9.28 -2.70 -4.45
CA GLU A 41 -10.42 -3.08 -3.63
C GLU A 41 -10.27 -4.53 -3.18
N THR A 42 -10.56 -4.80 -1.91
CA THR A 42 -10.40 -6.13 -1.32
C THR A 42 -11.57 -6.53 -0.44
N VAL A 43 -11.89 -7.83 -0.44
CA VAL A 43 -12.59 -8.53 0.65
C VAL A 43 -11.58 -9.49 1.26
N GLN A 44 -11.39 -9.42 2.58
CA GLN A 44 -10.38 -10.16 3.31
C GLN A 44 -10.99 -11.35 4.06
N PHE A 45 -10.41 -12.51 3.89
CA PHE A 45 -10.79 -13.75 4.57
C PHE A 45 -9.64 -14.21 5.47
N PRO A 46 -9.69 -13.94 6.79
CA PRO A 46 -8.62 -14.31 7.69
C PRO A 46 -8.42 -15.83 7.75
N LEU A 47 -7.16 -16.26 7.75
CA LEU A 47 -6.74 -17.64 8.02
C LEU A 47 -6.15 -17.79 9.42
N VAL A 48 -6.26 -16.77 10.25
CA VAL A 48 -5.84 -16.75 11.65
C VAL A 48 -7.07 -16.60 12.54
N ASN A 49 -7.24 -17.50 13.48
CA ASN A 49 -8.21 -17.33 14.53
C ASN A 49 -7.66 -16.38 15.60
N TYR A 50 -8.18 -15.17 15.66
CA TYR A 50 -7.68 -14.13 16.57
C TYR A 50 -7.92 -14.42 18.05
N SER A 51 -8.82 -15.35 18.39
CA SER A 51 -9.07 -15.73 19.79
C SER A 51 -8.05 -16.75 20.30
N SER A 52 -7.58 -17.66 19.44
CA SER A 52 -6.61 -18.71 19.78
C SER A 52 -5.21 -18.45 19.21
N TYR A 53 -5.06 -17.45 18.35
CA TYR A 53 -3.83 -17.16 17.59
C TYR A 53 -3.32 -18.36 16.77
N SER A 54 -4.24 -19.26 16.37
CA SER A 54 -3.92 -20.43 15.56
C SER A 54 -4.20 -20.17 14.08
N LEU A 55 -3.35 -20.69 13.22
CA LEU A 55 -3.61 -20.75 11.78
C LEU A 55 -4.73 -21.75 11.48
N ALA A 56 -5.47 -21.49 10.41
CA ALA A 56 -6.43 -22.42 9.86
C ALA A 56 -5.77 -23.76 9.51
N THR A 57 -6.46 -24.87 9.79
CA THR A 57 -6.07 -26.19 9.30
C THR A 57 -6.22 -26.26 7.77
N ASP A 58 -5.63 -27.26 7.13
CA ASP A 58 -5.73 -27.42 5.68
C ASP A 58 -7.20 -27.58 5.22
N ASP A 59 -8.03 -28.27 5.99
CA ASP A 59 -9.47 -28.39 5.70
C ASP A 59 -10.19 -27.03 5.80
N GLN A 60 -9.87 -26.24 6.83
CA GLN A 60 -10.43 -24.90 6.99
C GLN A 60 -9.96 -23.95 5.88
N LYS A 61 -8.69 -24.01 5.51
CA LYS A 61 -8.16 -23.24 4.36
C LYS A 61 -8.89 -23.60 3.06
N ALA A 62 -9.12 -24.88 2.81
CA ALA A 62 -9.86 -25.34 1.64
C ALA A 62 -11.31 -24.82 1.64
N GLN A 63 -11.99 -24.84 2.79
CA GLN A 63 -13.34 -24.30 2.93
C GLN A 63 -13.37 -22.77 2.71
N ILE A 64 -12.46 -22.04 3.33
CA ILE A 64 -12.35 -20.58 3.17
C ILE A 64 -12.00 -20.22 1.72
N GLY A 65 -11.08 -20.97 1.10
CA GLY A 65 -10.76 -20.81 -0.32
C GLY A 65 -11.95 -20.99 -1.25
N ALA A 66 -12.82 -21.97 -0.95
CA ALA A 66 -14.06 -22.19 -1.71
C ALA A 66 -15.06 -21.03 -1.51
N ILE A 67 -15.19 -20.50 -0.29
CA ILE A 67 -16.02 -19.33 0.02
C ILE A 67 -15.49 -18.08 -0.70
N ALA A 68 -14.18 -17.85 -0.67
CA ALA A 68 -13.54 -16.76 -1.38
C ALA A 68 -13.75 -16.85 -2.91
N ALA A 69 -13.67 -18.05 -3.48
CA ALA A 69 -13.95 -18.28 -4.90
C ALA A 69 -15.42 -17.98 -5.27
N GLN A 70 -16.38 -18.28 -4.41
CA GLN A 70 -17.79 -17.90 -4.62
C GLN A 70 -17.96 -16.39 -4.56
N CYS A 71 -17.35 -15.72 -3.58
CA CYS A 71 -17.33 -14.26 -3.47
C CYS A 71 -16.73 -13.62 -4.74
N GLN A 72 -15.60 -14.13 -5.23
CA GLN A 72 -14.97 -13.68 -6.46
C GLN A 72 -15.90 -13.83 -7.67
N ALA A 73 -16.56 -14.97 -7.82
CA ALA A 73 -17.48 -15.24 -8.93
C ALA A 73 -18.65 -14.24 -8.93
N GLU A 74 -19.30 -14.05 -7.77
CA GLU A 74 -20.40 -13.08 -7.63
C GLU A 74 -19.96 -11.65 -7.94
N LEU A 75 -18.81 -11.23 -7.41
CA LEU A 75 -18.27 -9.90 -7.68
C LEU A 75 -17.92 -9.70 -9.16
N ASN A 76 -17.41 -10.73 -9.84
CA ASN A 76 -17.15 -10.67 -11.29
C ASN A 76 -18.45 -10.62 -12.11
N GLU A 77 -19.51 -11.29 -11.70
CA GLU A 77 -20.83 -11.19 -12.36
C GLU A 77 -21.42 -9.78 -12.22
N GLN A 78 -21.21 -9.14 -11.07
CA GLN A 78 -21.68 -7.77 -10.80
C GLN A 78 -20.81 -6.70 -11.43
N ALA A 79 -19.54 -7.00 -11.76
CA ALA A 79 -18.53 -6.08 -12.24
C ALA A 79 -18.74 -5.60 -13.69
N THR A 80 -19.89 -5.83 -14.31
CA THR A 80 -20.24 -5.27 -15.63
C THR A 80 -20.40 -3.74 -15.62
N ALA A 81 -20.40 -3.11 -14.44
CA ALA A 81 -20.28 -1.66 -14.29
C ALA A 81 -18.84 -1.30 -13.89
N GLU A 82 -18.21 -0.38 -14.61
CA GLU A 82 -16.85 0.16 -14.35
C GLU A 82 -16.69 0.77 -12.94
N THR A 83 -17.77 0.94 -12.23
CA THR A 83 -17.86 1.35 -10.83
C THR A 83 -18.67 0.29 -10.08
N ALA A 84 -18.02 -0.70 -9.49
CA ALA A 84 -18.67 -1.38 -8.37
C ALA A 84 -18.88 -0.29 -7.31
N SER A 85 -20.13 -0.03 -6.98
CA SER A 85 -20.42 0.85 -5.86
C SER A 85 -19.78 0.22 -4.61
N ASN A 86 -19.26 1.02 -3.70
CA ASN A 86 -18.81 0.55 -2.38
C ASN A 86 -19.85 -0.40 -1.74
N SER A 87 -21.14 -0.30 -2.12
CA SER A 87 -22.20 -1.16 -1.65
C SER A 87 -22.04 -2.63 -2.05
N ALA A 88 -21.55 -2.93 -3.26
CA ALA A 88 -21.32 -4.32 -3.69
C ALA A 88 -20.19 -4.98 -2.91
N LEU A 89 -19.10 -4.24 -2.70
CA LEU A 89 -17.96 -4.66 -1.89
C LEU A 89 -18.37 -4.97 -0.45
N TYR A 90 -19.11 -4.05 0.19
CA TYR A 90 -19.59 -4.24 1.56
C TYR A 90 -20.64 -5.37 1.65
N THR A 91 -21.51 -5.51 0.66
CA THR A 91 -22.49 -6.61 0.60
C THR A 91 -21.78 -7.95 0.51
N ALA A 92 -20.78 -8.07 -0.35
CA ALA A 92 -19.97 -9.29 -0.47
C ALA A 92 -19.27 -9.62 0.87
N ALA A 93 -18.66 -8.64 1.51
CA ALA A 93 -18.03 -8.84 2.83
C ALA A 93 -19.05 -9.31 3.87
N MET A 94 -20.22 -8.68 3.96
CA MET A 94 -21.29 -9.06 4.89
C MET A 94 -21.85 -10.46 4.64
N THR A 95 -21.83 -10.92 3.40
CA THR A 95 -22.30 -12.25 3.03
C THR A 95 -21.26 -13.32 3.34
N TYR A 96 -20.05 -13.17 2.82
CA TYR A 96 -19.06 -14.24 2.75
C TYR A 96 -18.09 -14.30 3.93
N VAL A 97 -17.76 -13.16 4.56
CA VAL A 97 -16.80 -13.17 5.68
C VAL A 97 -17.34 -13.87 6.92
N PRO A 98 -18.62 -13.71 7.33
CA PRO A 98 -19.19 -14.50 8.42
C PRO A 98 -19.17 -16.01 8.17
N GLU A 99 -19.37 -16.46 6.93
CA GLU A 99 -19.28 -17.88 6.56
C GLU A 99 -17.85 -18.41 6.71
N ALA A 100 -16.85 -17.64 6.27
CA ALA A 100 -15.46 -18.01 6.44
C ALA A 100 -15.05 -18.03 7.93
N MET A 101 -15.55 -17.11 8.73
CA MET A 101 -15.34 -17.10 10.17
C MET A 101 -15.99 -18.31 10.86
N ALA A 102 -17.17 -18.74 10.38
CA ALA A 102 -17.82 -19.96 10.87
C ALA A 102 -17.00 -21.22 10.54
N ALA A 103 -16.37 -21.29 9.37
CA ALA A 103 -15.44 -22.36 9.02
C ALA A 103 -14.22 -22.41 9.96
N MET A 104 -13.80 -21.26 10.52
CA MET A 104 -12.77 -21.16 11.56
C MET A 104 -13.29 -21.52 12.98
N GLY A 105 -14.56 -21.85 13.14
CA GLY A 105 -15.18 -22.06 14.44
C GLY A 105 -15.47 -20.77 15.22
N SER A 106 -15.51 -19.63 14.55
CA SER A 106 -15.82 -18.33 15.12
C SER A 106 -17.17 -17.82 14.62
N THR A 107 -17.81 -16.92 15.39
CA THR A 107 -19.04 -16.25 14.97
C THR A 107 -18.77 -14.78 14.74
N MET A 108 -19.37 -14.22 13.70
CA MET A 108 -19.26 -12.79 13.38
C MET A 108 -20.62 -12.26 12.90
N ASP A 109 -21.02 -11.09 13.40
CA ASP A 109 -22.17 -10.39 12.86
C ASP A 109 -21.83 -9.82 11.46
N ALA A 110 -22.80 -9.94 10.53
CA ALA A 110 -22.64 -9.40 9.18
C ALA A 110 -22.29 -7.89 9.19
N SER A 111 -22.81 -7.12 10.13
CA SER A 111 -22.48 -5.69 10.27
C SER A 111 -21.00 -5.43 10.63
N GLN A 112 -20.33 -6.38 11.24
CA GLN A 112 -18.89 -6.29 11.55
C GLN A 112 -18.02 -6.68 10.35
N ALA A 113 -18.56 -7.46 9.43
CA ALA A 113 -17.84 -7.93 8.27
C ALA A 113 -17.48 -6.81 7.29
N VAL A 114 -18.12 -5.63 7.36
CA VAL A 114 -17.76 -4.45 6.56
C VAL A 114 -16.33 -3.99 6.78
N TYR A 115 -15.74 -4.26 7.94
CA TYR A 115 -14.34 -3.93 8.24
C TYR A 115 -13.32 -4.82 7.51
N TYR A 116 -13.80 -5.88 6.87
CA TYR A 116 -12.98 -6.78 6.04
C TYR A 116 -13.07 -6.40 4.55
N ALA A 117 -13.80 -5.35 4.23
CA ALA A 117 -13.81 -4.73 2.91
C ALA A 117 -12.97 -3.45 2.97
N ALA A 118 -12.08 -3.27 2.01
CA ALA A 118 -11.21 -2.12 1.94
C ALA A 118 -10.99 -1.66 0.50
N SER A 119 -10.78 -0.35 0.34
CA SER A 119 -10.24 0.26 -0.87
C SER A 119 -9.00 1.04 -0.47
N GLN A 120 -7.85 0.73 -1.07
CA GLN A 120 -6.57 1.32 -0.70
C GLN A 120 -5.68 1.55 -1.90
N LEU A 121 -5.02 2.70 -1.91
CA LEU A 121 -3.92 2.99 -2.83
C LEU A 121 -2.60 2.55 -2.18
N TYR A 122 -1.85 1.72 -2.90
CA TYR A 122 -0.49 1.36 -2.56
C TYR A 122 0.47 2.10 -3.47
N THR A 123 1.37 2.88 -2.89
CA THR A 123 2.49 3.50 -3.59
C THR A 123 3.67 2.53 -3.68
N PRO A 124 4.67 2.76 -4.55
CA PRO A 124 5.89 1.95 -4.59
C PRO A 124 6.59 1.84 -3.22
N SER A 125 6.53 2.92 -2.41
CA SER A 125 7.07 2.92 -1.05
C SER A 125 6.31 1.99 -0.11
N ASP A 126 4.97 1.97 -0.19
CA ASP A 126 4.15 1.06 0.61
C ASP A 126 4.46 -0.40 0.24
N LEU A 127 4.48 -0.68 -1.05
CA LEU A 127 4.74 -2.02 -1.57
C LEU A 127 6.15 -2.50 -1.23
N SER A 128 7.17 -1.67 -1.32
CA SER A 128 8.54 -2.02 -0.96
C SER A 128 8.73 -2.37 0.52
N SER A 129 7.82 -1.90 1.38
CA SER A 129 7.85 -2.21 2.81
C SER A 129 7.44 -3.64 3.15
N TYR A 130 6.73 -4.32 2.25
CA TYR A 130 6.29 -5.71 2.44
C TYR A 130 7.39 -6.76 2.16
N GLY A 131 8.50 -6.38 1.54
CA GLY A 131 9.48 -7.34 1.04
C GLY A 131 9.12 -7.87 -0.35
N SER A 132 10.11 -8.41 -1.07
CA SER A 132 9.93 -8.77 -2.49
C SER A 132 8.90 -9.86 -2.72
N ASP A 133 8.87 -10.89 -1.88
CA ASP A 133 7.97 -12.04 -2.07
C ASP A 133 6.51 -11.66 -1.74
N GLU A 134 6.28 -10.92 -0.66
CA GLU A 134 4.93 -10.45 -0.28
C GLU A 134 4.41 -9.43 -1.28
N TYR A 135 5.28 -8.56 -1.79
CA TYR A 135 4.97 -7.61 -2.85
C TYR A 135 4.48 -8.33 -4.10
N ASN A 136 5.27 -9.29 -4.62
CA ASN A 136 4.94 -10.04 -5.81
C ASN A 136 3.68 -10.90 -5.62
N ASN A 137 3.49 -11.49 -4.42
CA ASN A 137 2.28 -12.25 -4.10
C ASN A 137 1.00 -11.41 -4.18
N LEU A 138 1.08 -10.10 -3.99
CA LEU A 138 -0.07 -9.19 -4.15
C LEU A 138 -0.20 -8.70 -5.60
N THR A 139 0.90 -8.24 -6.22
CA THR A 139 0.85 -7.53 -7.50
C THR A 139 0.73 -8.45 -8.71
N ASP A 140 1.47 -9.57 -8.74
CA ASP A 140 1.45 -10.50 -9.88
C ASP A 140 0.05 -11.04 -10.20
N PRO A 141 -0.77 -11.51 -9.22
CA PRO A 141 -2.14 -11.94 -9.50
C PRO A 141 -3.06 -10.81 -9.97
N LEU A 142 -2.88 -9.59 -9.46
CA LEU A 142 -3.65 -8.42 -9.88
C LEU A 142 -3.32 -8.03 -11.33
N ASP A 143 -2.04 -8.04 -11.70
CA ASP A 143 -1.60 -7.75 -13.06
C ASP A 143 -2.04 -8.84 -14.04
N ALA A 144 -1.98 -10.11 -13.63
CA ALA A 144 -2.47 -11.24 -14.42
C ALA A 144 -4.00 -11.20 -14.65
N ALA A 145 -4.76 -10.76 -13.65
CA ALA A 145 -6.21 -10.61 -13.77
C ALA A 145 -6.59 -9.42 -14.65
N GLY A 146 -5.76 -8.38 -14.64
CA GLY A 146 -6.00 -7.12 -15.32
C GLY A 146 -6.95 -6.18 -14.58
N MET A 147 -7.11 -4.97 -15.13
CA MET A 147 -7.93 -3.91 -14.54
C MET A 147 -9.40 -4.33 -14.44
N ASN A 148 -10.04 -4.02 -13.32
CA ASN A 148 -11.45 -4.28 -13.01
C ASN A 148 -11.85 -5.77 -12.90
N HIS A 149 -10.92 -6.70 -12.87
CA HIS A 149 -11.19 -8.13 -12.69
C HIS A 149 -10.82 -8.58 -11.28
N TRP A 150 -11.80 -9.22 -10.60
CA TRP A 150 -11.57 -9.81 -9.29
C TRP A 150 -10.78 -11.10 -9.41
N THR A 151 -9.81 -11.27 -8.53
CA THR A 151 -8.98 -12.45 -8.39
C THR A 151 -8.81 -12.84 -6.93
N THR A 152 -8.54 -14.11 -6.66
CA THR A 152 -8.26 -14.61 -5.31
C THR A 152 -6.74 -14.68 -5.12
N ILE A 153 -6.26 -14.16 -3.99
CA ILE A 153 -4.85 -14.08 -3.63
C ILE A 153 -4.65 -14.71 -2.24
N ASP A 154 -3.83 -15.73 -2.13
CA ASP A 154 -3.45 -16.34 -0.83
C ASP A 154 -2.16 -15.71 -0.33
N LEU A 155 -2.24 -14.99 0.79
CA LEU A 155 -1.10 -14.39 1.50
C LEU A 155 -0.65 -15.23 2.71
N GLY A 156 -1.09 -16.47 2.83
CA GLY A 156 -0.71 -17.40 3.89
C GLY A 156 -1.46 -17.21 5.21
N THR A 157 -1.67 -15.98 5.65
CA THR A 157 -2.46 -15.62 6.86
C THR A 157 -3.83 -15.07 6.54
N THR A 158 -4.07 -14.74 5.28
CA THR A 158 -5.32 -14.16 4.78
C THR A 158 -5.48 -14.54 3.31
N VAL A 159 -6.67 -14.88 2.90
CA VAL A 159 -7.06 -14.93 1.49
C VAL A 159 -7.74 -13.62 1.16
N LEU A 160 -7.31 -12.98 0.07
CA LEU A 160 -7.96 -11.78 -0.48
C LEU A 160 -8.77 -12.15 -1.71
N VAL A 161 -9.95 -11.60 -1.83
CA VAL A 161 -10.63 -11.41 -3.12
C VAL A 161 -10.40 -9.95 -3.48
N ALA A 162 -9.61 -9.71 -4.51
CA ALA A 162 -9.08 -8.38 -4.81
C ALA A 162 -9.20 -8.03 -6.30
N ARG A 163 -9.29 -6.74 -6.60
CA ARG A 163 -9.16 -6.21 -7.97
C ARG A 163 -8.39 -4.90 -7.98
N LYS A 164 -7.65 -4.67 -9.06
CA LYS A 164 -7.07 -3.36 -9.37
C LYS A 164 -8.09 -2.51 -10.12
N ILE A 165 -8.29 -1.26 -9.71
CA ILE A 165 -9.19 -0.32 -10.37
C ILE A 165 -8.48 1.00 -10.68
N ASP A 166 -9.02 1.75 -11.63
CA ASP A 166 -8.58 3.11 -11.94
C ASP A 166 -9.14 4.08 -10.88
N PRO A 167 -8.31 4.68 -10.02
CA PRO A 167 -8.79 5.58 -8.98
C PRO A 167 -9.40 6.86 -9.53
N PHE A 168 -9.04 7.29 -10.75
CA PHE A 168 -9.58 8.50 -11.38
C PHE A 168 -11.03 8.38 -11.85
N LYS A 169 -11.60 7.17 -11.78
CA LYS A 169 -13.05 6.98 -11.94
C LYS A 169 -13.84 7.48 -10.71
N THR A 170 -13.19 7.60 -9.56
CA THR A 170 -13.83 7.96 -8.29
C THR A 170 -13.28 9.25 -7.70
N TYR A 171 -11.99 9.51 -7.87
CA TYR A 171 -11.27 10.62 -7.24
C TYR A 171 -10.62 11.54 -8.27
N THR A 172 -10.51 12.80 -7.93
CA THR A 172 -9.66 13.77 -8.62
C THR A 172 -8.20 13.62 -8.18
N VAL A 173 -7.28 14.19 -8.95
CA VAL A 173 -5.86 14.26 -8.57
C VAL A 173 -5.66 14.93 -7.22
N ASP A 174 -6.39 16.03 -6.96
CA ASP A 174 -6.30 16.78 -5.69
C ASP A 174 -6.76 15.94 -4.49
N GLU A 175 -7.84 15.17 -4.66
CA GLU A 175 -8.33 14.27 -3.60
C GLU A 175 -7.31 13.16 -3.31
N LEU A 176 -6.77 12.50 -4.34
CA LEU A 176 -5.74 11.47 -4.17
C LEU A 176 -4.48 12.04 -3.51
N ASN A 177 -4.03 13.22 -3.96
CA ASN A 177 -2.87 13.88 -3.37
C ASN A 177 -3.09 14.23 -1.89
N SER A 178 -4.28 14.69 -1.54
CA SER A 178 -4.65 14.99 -0.15
C SER A 178 -4.69 13.74 0.74
N MET A 179 -5.23 12.62 0.23
CA MET A 179 -5.38 11.39 1.01
C MET A 179 -4.08 10.62 1.18
N TYR A 180 -3.21 10.61 0.17
CA TYR A 180 -2.06 9.69 0.10
C TYR A 180 -0.70 10.40 0.02
N ASP A 181 -0.65 11.74 0.16
CA ASP A 181 0.58 12.54 0.08
C ASP A 181 1.45 12.19 -1.15
N MET A 182 0.78 12.13 -2.31
CA MET A 182 1.36 11.65 -3.58
C MET A 182 2.61 12.41 -3.97
N LEU A 183 2.65 13.73 -3.69
CA LEU A 183 3.81 14.56 -3.98
C LEU A 183 5.08 14.04 -3.26
N THR A 184 4.95 13.66 -2.00
CA THR A 184 6.05 13.06 -1.24
C THR A 184 6.46 11.72 -1.85
N SER A 185 5.50 10.86 -2.19
CA SER A 185 5.79 9.56 -2.81
C SER A 185 6.52 9.69 -4.14
N MET A 186 6.13 10.66 -4.97
CA MET A 186 6.74 10.90 -6.30
C MET A 186 8.12 11.54 -6.24
N LYS A 187 8.36 12.47 -5.31
CA LYS A 187 9.48 13.43 -5.36
C LYS A 187 10.43 13.38 -4.17
N SER A 188 10.20 12.50 -3.18
CA SER A 188 11.07 12.43 -1.99
C SER A 188 12.52 12.11 -2.33
N ASP A 189 12.77 11.18 -3.23
CA ASP A 189 14.13 10.76 -3.61
C ASP A 189 14.85 11.85 -4.42
N GLU A 190 14.12 12.54 -5.28
CA GLU A 190 14.65 13.65 -6.08
C GLU A 190 15.07 14.82 -5.18
N ILE A 191 14.22 15.21 -4.22
CA ILE A 191 14.51 16.24 -3.25
C ILE A 191 15.66 15.83 -2.34
N GLN A 192 15.69 14.59 -1.89
CA GLN A 192 16.79 14.10 -1.05
C GLN A 192 18.12 14.16 -1.79
N SER A 193 18.16 13.71 -3.02
CA SER A 193 19.34 13.77 -3.88
C SER A 193 19.82 15.21 -4.10
N LYS A 194 18.86 16.13 -4.35
CA LYS A 194 19.16 17.55 -4.48
C LYS A 194 19.73 18.15 -3.19
N LEU A 195 19.13 17.86 -2.05
CA LEU A 195 19.62 18.36 -0.75
C LEU A 195 21.02 17.84 -0.43
N TYR A 196 21.34 16.60 -0.78
CA TYR A 196 22.70 16.06 -0.64
C TYR A 196 23.70 16.76 -1.56
N ALA A 197 23.32 17.00 -2.81
CA ALA A 197 24.16 17.70 -3.78
C ALA A 197 24.42 19.15 -3.35
N ASP A 198 23.37 19.87 -2.94
CA ASP A 198 23.46 21.24 -2.45
C ASP A 198 24.30 21.31 -1.16
N GLY A 199 24.11 20.36 -0.24
CA GLY A 199 24.92 20.23 0.98
C GLY A 199 26.37 19.96 0.69
N ALA A 200 26.70 19.13 -0.29
CA ALA A 200 28.06 18.83 -0.69
C ALA A 200 28.76 20.02 -1.36
N ALA A 201 27.98 20.89 -2.01
CA ALA A 201 28.50 22.11 -2.66
C ALA A 201 28.78 23.26 -1.67
N LEU A 202 28.27 23.18 -0.43
CA LEU A 202 28.55 24.20 0.59
C LEU A 202 30.01 24.14 1.01
N GLU A 203 30.63 25.32 1.21
CA GLU A 203 31.95 25.40 1.85
C GLU A 203 31.87 24.86 3.28
N HIS A 204 32.60 23.77 3.53
CA HIS A 204 32.69 23.18 4.84
C HIS A 204 33.98 23.61 5.51
N ASN A 205 33.92 24.45 6.56
CA ASN A 205 35.03 24.71 7.45
C ASN A 205 35.27 23.48 8.35
N LEU A 206 35.69 22.37 7.72
CA LEU A 206 35.94 21.14 8.44
C LEU A 206 37.24 21.26 9.25
N ASN A 207 37.15 21.03 10.55
CA ASN A 207 38.32 20.84 11.37
C ASN A 207 38.97 19.49 11.03
N THR A 208 39.80 19.49 9.99
CA THR A 208 40.49 18.28 9.50
C THR A 208 41.33 17.60 10.57
N SER A 209 41.88 18.37 11.52
CA SER A 209 42.62 17.84 12.65
C SER A 209 41.74 17.03 13.59
N ALA A 210 40.53 17.52 13.90
CA ALA A 210 39.56 16.79 14.72
C ALA A 210 39.04 15.55 14.00
N ILE A 211 38.69 15.65 12.71
CA ILE A 211 38.24 14.53 11.90
C ILE A 211 39.32 13.44 11.85
N ASN A 212 40.59 13.79 11.64
CA ASN A 212 41.69 12.84 11.64
C ASN A 212 41.92 12.18 13.00
N THR A 213 41.59 12.86 14.08
CA THR A 213 41.72 12.32 15.45
C THR A 213 40.61 11.28 15.74
N TYR A 214 39.39 11.53 15.24
CA TYR A 214 38.20 10.68 15.49
C TYR A 214 37.85 9.81 14.28
N SER A 215 38.75 9.61 13.32
CA SER A 215 38.44 8.75 12.18
C SER A 215 38.18 7.32 12.65
N ALA A 216 37.16 6.67 12.01
CA ALA A 216 36.72 5.33 12.34
C ALA A 216 37.86 4.28 12.32
N SER A 217 38.88 4.51 11.48
CA SER A 217 40.08 3.66 11.40
C SER A 217 41.00 3.73 12.64
N LYS A 218 40.86 4.77 13.45
CA LYS A 218 41.65 4.97 14.67
C LYS A 218 40.91 4.59 15.96
N ILE A 219 39.63 4.27 15.86
CA ILE A 219 38.82 3.81 17.00
C ILE A 219 39.20 2.35 17.26
N LYS A 220 40.01 2.11 18.29
CA LYS A 220 40.27 0.72 18.76
C LYS A 220 38.97 0.17 19.35
N LYS A 221 38.43 -0.91 18.73
CA LYS A 221 37.39 -1.70 19.36
C LYS A 221 37.95 -2.31 20.65
N THR A 222 37.61 -1.75 21.78
CA THR A 222 37.79 -2.40 23.07
C THR A 222 36.65 -3.42 23.18
N VAL A 223 36.88 -4.64 22.72
CA VAL A 223 36.02 -5.77 23.03
C VAL A 223 36.35 -6.15 24.47
N LYS A 224 35.43 -5.96 25.42
CA LYS A 224 35.44 -6.62 26.73
C LYS A 224 34.69 -7.92 26.64
#